data_7087698c50966cf581c9670d5e1324fc
#
_entry.id   7087698c50966cf581c9670d5e1324fc
#
_cell.length_a   1.000
_cell.length_b   1.000
_cell.length_c   1.000
_cell.angle_alpha   90.00
_cell.angle_beta   90.00
_cell.angle_gamma   90.00
#
_symmetry.space_group_name_H-M   'P 1'
#
loop_
_entity.id
_entity.type
_entity.pdbx_description
1 polymer ?
#
loop_
_entity_poly.entity_id
_entity_poly.type
_entity_poly.pdbx_seq_one_letter_code
_entity_poly.pdbx_strand_id
1 'polypeptide(L)'
;MESVTRRKLQQTHRLKGWTSFQWVGLTLCAAFFAFSCTIDKQAKALRALEKCRYEFVSADSVFLAGADINKLVANGRVDVSQLPGVALGFLSRDIPLSGVLNVRITNPTNHLAGIQQFSYKVEVEDREVLDGVSDLPIEVPAGETVVVPVKLRTNVYKFLSDRETLNKLLTFIQSAREGSTEEKVNLTFKIKPTLALGNKALNYPGFIDIHKEVSADFLKKLR
;
A
#
# COMPACT_ATOMS: atom_id res chain seq x y z
N MET A 1 37.91 -36.45 63.08
CA MET A 1 36.57 -35.81 63.02
C MET A 1 36.47 -34.63 62.03
N GLU A 2 37.54 -34.25 61.39
CA GLU A 2 37.60 -33.05 60.48
C GLU A 2 37.33 -33.31 58.98
N SER A 3 37.37 -34.53 58.53
CA SER A 3 37.26 -34.85 57.09
C SER A 3 35.82 -34.97 56.59
N VAL A 4 34.84 -35.09 57.49
CA VAL A 4 33.41 -35.21 57.08
C VAL A 4 32.74 -33.86 56.86
N THR A 5 33.19 -32.84 57.56
CA THR A 5 32.59 -31.46 57.45
C THR A 5 32.98 -30.73 56.17
N ARG A 6 34.16 -30.98 55.60
CA ARG A 6 34.59 -30.32 54.32
C ARG A 6 33.85 -30.85 53.08
N ARG A 7 33.39 -32.09 53.07
CA ARG A 7 32.65 -32.65 51.94
C ARG A 7 31.21 -32.14 51.84
N LYS A 8 30.58 -31.75 52.92
CA LYS A 8 29.22 -31.18 52.89
C LYS A 8 29.18 -29.74 52.40
N LEU A 9 30.23 -28.95 52.61
CA LEU A 9 30.29 -27.57 52.15
C LEU A 9 30.56 -27.43 50.63
N GLN A 10 31.21 -28.40 50.00
CA GLN A 10 31.42 -28.36 48.53
C GLN A 10 30.22 -28.82 47.73
N GLN A 11 29.28 -29.54 48.31
CA GLN A 11 28.08 -30.03 47.62
C GLN A 11 26.99 -28.96 47.51
N THR A 12 26.94 -27.99 48.42
CA THR A 12 25.92 -26.95 48.40
C THR A 12 26.19 -25.83 47.37
N HIS A 13 27.46 -25.62 46.96
CA HIS A 13 27.79 -24.62 45.94
C HIS A 13 27.51 -25.08 44.50
N ARG A 14 27.47 -26.37 44.22
CA ARG A 14 27.17 -26.89 42.87
C ARG A 14 25.69 -26.87 42.50
N LEU A 15 24.80 -26.90 43.47
CA LEU A 15 23.35 -26.88 43.19
C LEU A 15 22.78 -25.50 42.96
N LYS A 16 23.45 -24.45 43.45
CA LYS A 16 22.99 -23.06 43.26
C LYS A 16 23.25 -22.51 41.86
N GLY A 17 24.27 -23.00 41.16
CA GLY A 17 24.57 -22.59 39.80
C GLY A 17 23.67 -23.22 38.71
N TRP A 18 23.15 -24.41 38.99
CA TRP A 18 22.34 -25.14 38.00
C TRP A 18 20.91 -24.57 37.89
N THR A 19 20.33 -24.15 39.00
CA THR A 19 18.99 -23.55 39.01
C THR A 19 18.95 -22.20 38.30
N SER A 20 19.98 -21.36 38.47
CA SER A 20 20.09 -20.07 37.79
C SER A 20 20.22 -20.22 36.25
N PHE A 21 20.94 -21.22 35.79
CA PHE A 21 21.10 -21.49 34.36
C PHE A 21 19.81 -22.01 33.70
N GLN A 22 19.02 -22.80 34.43
CA GLN A 22 17.71 -23.27 33.96
C GLN A 22 16.70 -22.13 33.85
N TRP A 23 16.69 -21.18 34.78
CA TRP A 23 15.80 -20.00 34.70
C TRP A 23 16.15 -19.05 33.56
N VAL A 24 17.44 -18.84 33.28
CA VAL A 24 17.91 -18.04 32.14
C VAL A 24 17.52 -18.70 30.80
N GLY A 25 17.65 -20.01 30.69
CA GLY A 25 17.20 -20.76 29.51
C GLY A 25 15.70 -20.71 29.29
N LEU A 26 14.91 -20.78 30.37
CA LEU A 26 13.44 -20.71 30.30
C LEU A 26 12.95 -19.32 29.89
N THR A 27 13.57 -18.23 30.40
CA THR A 27 13.24 -16.87 30.04
C THR A 27 13.64 -16.55 28.60
N LEU A 28 14.77 -17.08 28.13
CA LEU A 28 15.20 -16.92 26.74
C LEU A 28 14.24 -17.60 25.75
N CYS A 29 13.80 -18.84 26.05
CA CYS A 29 12.79 -19.54 25.27
C CYS A 29 11.44 -18.82 25.25
N ALA A 30 10.96 -18.31 26.38
CA ALA A 30 9.70 -17.56 26.45
C ALA A 30 9.73 -16.28 25.60
N ALA A 31 10.87 -15.59 25.54
CA ALA A 31 11.06 -14.43 24.69
C ALA A 31 10.97 -14.79 23.19
N PHE A 32 11.55 -15.90 22.75
CA PHE A 32 11.46 -16.37 21.37
C PHE A 32 10.02 -16.69 20.94
N PHE A 33 9.20 -17.28 21.82
CA PHE A 33 7.81 -17.59 21.51
C PHE A 33 6.93 -16.33 21.36
N ALA A 34 7.22 -15.25 22.09
CA ALA A 34 6.45 -14.00 21.99
C ALA A 34 6.65 -13.29 20.66
N PHE A 35 7.83 -13.33 20.06
CA PHE A 35 8.12 -12.73 18.75
C PHE A 35 7.49 -13.51 17.58
N SER A 36 7.34 -14.81 17.69
CA SER A 36 6.78 -15.67 16.64
C SER A 36 5.29 -15.34 16.36
N CYS A 37 4.50 -15.06 17.39
CA CYS A 37 3.07 -14.79 17.24
C CYS A 37 2.75 -13.49 16.47
N THR A 38 3.61 -12.47 16.55
CA THR A 38 3.35 -11.19 15.88
C THR A 38 3.56 -11.29 14.37
N ILE A 39 4.59 -12.02 13.94
CA ILE A 39 4.90 -12.23 12.53
C ILE A 39 3.80 -13.06 11.86
N ASP A 40 3.32 -14.11 12.52
CA ASP A 40 2.26 -14.98 12.00
C ASP A 40 0.94 -14.21 11.82
N LYS A 41 0.60 -13.32 12.74
CA LYS A 41 -0.59 -12.45 12.63
C LYS A 41 -0.48 -11.51 11.43
N GLN A 42 0.66 -10.85 11.24
CA GLN A 42 0.88 -9.95 10.10
C GLN A 42 0.85 -10.71 8.77
N ALA A 43 1.48 -11.88 8.71
CA ALA A 43 1.46 -12.72 7.51
C ALA A 43 0.04 -13.20 7.17
N LYS A 44 -0.78 -13.55 8.17
CA LYS A 44 -2.19 -13.92 7.98
C LYS A 44 -3.02 -12.74 7.51
N ALA A 45 -2.82 -11.55 8.10
CA ALA A 45 -3.52 -10.33 7.71
C ALA A 45 -3.20 -9.93 6.26
N LEU A 46 -1.96 -10.08 5.84
CA LEU A 46 -1.54 -9.82 4.48
C LEU A 46 -2.14 -10.82 3.48
N ARG A 47 -2.11 -12.12 3.79
CA ARG A 47 -2.76 -13.15 2.95
C ARG A 47 -4.27 -12.96 2.84
N ALA A 48 -4.90 -12.44 3.89
CA ALA A 48 -6.32 -12.08 3.84
C ALA A 48 -6.52 -10.88 2.92
N LEU A 49 -5.62 -9.88 2.97
CA LEU A 49 -5.66 -8.70 2.09
C LEU A 49 -5.56 -9.09 0.60
N GLU A 50 -4.70 -10.05 0.24
CA GLU A 50 -4.59 -10.57 -1.13
C GLU A 50 -5.91 -11.17 -1.66
N LYS A 51 -6.75 -11.70 -0.77
CA LYS A 51 -8.05 -12.29 -1.11
C LYS A 51 -9.20 -11.30 -1.10
N CYS A 52 -8.97 -10.06 -0.66
CA CYS A 52 -9.98 -9.02 -0.66
C CYS A 52 -10.42 -8.66 -2.08
N ARG A 53 -11.66 -8.18 -2.18
CA ARG A 53 -12.16 -7.56 -3.41
C ARG A 53 -11.99 -6.06 -3.29
N TYR A 54 -11.53 -5.46 -4.38
CA TYR A 54 -11.24 -4.04 -4.44
C TYR A 54 -12.15 -3.38 -5.46
N GLU A 55 -12.83 -2.32 -5.05
CA GLU A 55 -13.68 -1.51 -5.92
C GLU A 55 -13.30 -0.05 -5.74
N PHE A 56 -13.07 0.61 -6.86
CA PHE A 56 -12.84 2.03 -6.90
C PHE A 56 -14.18 2.76 -6.74
N VAL A 57 -14.28 3.68 -5.79
CA VAL A 57 -15.52 4.40 -5.48
C VAL A 57 -15.51 5.79 -6.10
N SER A 58 -14.51 6.61 -5.74
CA SER A 58 -14.38 8.00 -6.21
C SER A 58 -12.93 8.48 -6.14
N ALA A 59 -12.65 9.57 -6.84
CA ALA A 59 -11.42 10.34 -6.68
C ALA A 59 -11.79 11.76 -6.27
N ASP A 60 -11.30 12.17 -5.12
CA ASP A 60 -11.60 13.48 -4.55
C ASP A 60 -10.34 14.34 -4.47
N SER A 61 -10.55 15.67 -4.53
CA SER A 61 -9.47 16.63 -4.33
C SER A 61 -8.25 16.37 -5.23
N VAL A 62 -8.48 16.13 -6.52
CA VAL A 62 -7.42 15.86 -7.49
C VAL A 62 -6.83 17.16 -8.00
N PHE A 63 -5.54 17.39 -7.73
CA PHE A 63 -4.80 18.57 -8.15
C PHE A 63 -3.62 18.18 -9.02
N LEU A 64 -3.47 18.83 -10.15
CA LEU A 64 -2.32 18.72 -11.06
C LEU A 64 -1.55 20.05 -11.04
N ALA A 65 -0.30 20.01 -10.57
CA ALA A 65 0.54 21.21 -10.44
C ALA A 65 -0.22 22.40 -9.78
N GLY A 66 -1.03 22.10 -8.74
CA GLY A 66 -1.83 23.07 -8.00
C GLY A 66 -3.19 23.43 -8.60
N ALA A 67 -3.49 22.98 -9.80
CA ALA A 67 -4.79 23.20 -10.44
C ALA A 67 -5.78 22.06 -10.10
N ASP A 68 -7.00 22.42 -9.70
CA ASP A 68 -8.08 21.46 -9.42
C ASP A 68 -8.61 20.86 -10.73
N ILE A 69 -8.32 19.56 -10.94
CA ILE A 69 -8.70 18.85 -12.18
C ILE A 69 -10.22 18.78 -12.33
N ASN A 70 -10.97 18.60 -11.25
CA ASN A 70 -12.42 18.49 -11.34
C ASN A 70 -13.06 19.76 -11.89
N LYS A 71 -12.54 20.92 -11.51
CA LYS A 71 -12.99 22.21 -12.05
C LYS A 71 -12.60 22.38 -13.52
N LEU A 72 -11.44 21.90 -13.91
CA LEU A 72 -10.96 21.96 -15.28
C LEU A 72 -11.81 21.07 -16.21
N VAL A 73 -12.12 19.85 -15.77
CA VAL A 73 -12.97 18.90 -16.54
C VAL A 73 -14.42 19.39 -16.64
N ALA A 74 -14.95 20.01 -15.60
CA ALA A 74 -16.32 20.57 -15.61
C ALA A 74 -16.51 21.64 -16.67
N ASN A 75 -15.47 22.42 -16.97
CA ASN A 75 -15.51 23.49 -18.01
C ASN A 75 -15.33 22.98 -19.45
N GLY A 76 -15.23 21.66 -19.64
CA GLY A 76 -15.33 21.02 -20.95
C GLY A 76 -14.09 21.03 -21.85
N ARG A 77 -13.01 21.72 -21.48
CA ARG A 77 -11.74 21.74 -22.21
C ARG A 77 -10.59 21.71 -21.20
N VAL A 78 -9.88 20.61 -21.11
CA VAL A 78 -8.63 20.54 -20.33
C VAL A 78 -7.47 20.58 -21.31
N ASP A 79 -6.96 21.78 -21.58
CA ASP A 79 -5.66 21.93 -22.19
C ASP A 79 -4.63 21.97 -21.05
N VAL A 80 -4.12 20.81 -20.69
CA VAL A 80 -3.15 20.65 -19.59
C VAL A 80 -1.89 21.48 -19.86
N SER A 81 -1.55 21.73 -21.14
CA SER A 81 -0.36 22.50 -21.52
C SER A 81 -0.48 23.98 -21.19
N GLN A 82 -1.72 24.51 -21.06
CA GLN A 82 -1.98 25.90 -20.72
C GLN A 82 -2.00 26.19 -19.21
N LEU A 83 -1.83 25.17 -18.38
CA LEU A 83 -1.72 25.36 -16.94
C LEU A 83 -0.32 25.89 -16.60
N PRO A 84 -0.18 27.07 -15.96
CA PRO A 84 1.14 27.65 -15.67
C PRO A 84 2.01 26.73 -14.81
N GLY A 85 1.42 26.03 -13.82
CA GLY A 85 2.13 25.10 -12.99
C GLY A 85 2.65 23.86 -13.75
N VAL A 86 1.93 23.40 -14.77
CA VAL A 86 2.38 22.30 -15.62
C VAL A 86 3.51 22.76 -16.54
N ALA A 87 3.41 23.95 -17.15
CA ALA A 87 4.47 24.51 -17.97
C ALA A 87 5.79 24.68 -17.19
N LEU A 88 5.73 25.21 -15.96
CA LEU A 88 6.88 25.30 -15.06
C LEU A 88 7.38 23.90 -14.65
N GLY A 89 6.48 22.96 -14.43
CA GLY A 89 6.81 21.59 -14.09
C GLY A 89 7.56 20.85 -15.20
N PHE A 90 7.30 21.14 -16.46
CA PHE A 90 8.10 20.61 -17.57
C PHE A 90 9.54 21.14 -17.55
N LEU A 91 9.75 22.40 -17.17
CA LEU A 91 11.10 22.97 -17.04
C LEU A 91 11.88 22.36 -15.86
N SER A 92 11.20 22.15 -14.72
CA SER A 92 11.81 21.59 -13.51
C SER A 92 11.82 20.05 -13.51
N ARG A 93 11.15 19.38 -14.44
CA ARG A 93 10.89 17.94 -14.45
C ARG A 93 10.13 17.46 -13.21
N ASP A 94 9.30 18.33 -12.68
CA ASP A 94 8.49 18.06 -11.48
C ASP A 94 7.08 18.60 -11.67
N ILE A 95 6.14 17.70 -11.99
CA ILE A 95 4.71 18.00 -12.16
C ILE A 95 3.96 17.22 -11.07
N PRO A 96 3.68 17.86 -9.93
CA PRO A 96 3.04 17.17 -8.81
C PRO A 96 1.56 16.89 -9.14
N LEU A 97 1.17 15.62 -8.96
CA LEU A 97 -0.21 15.17 -8.91
C LEU A 97 -0.52 14.77 -7.48
N SER A 98 -1.62 15.24 -6.94
CA SER A 98 -2.12 14.82 -5.62
C SER A 98 -3.62 14.61 -5.68
N GLY A 99 -4.13 13.72 -4.80
CA GLY A 99 -5.55 13.42 -4.70
C GLY A 99 -5.86 12.42 -3.62
N VAL A 100 -7.13 12.15 -3.42
CA VAL A 100 -7.63 11.12 -2.52
C VAL A 100 -8.43 10.13 -3.34
N LEU A 101 -8.01 8.87 -3.28
CA LEU A 101 -8.65 7.77 -3.96
C LEU A 101 -9.47 6.97 -2.95
N ASN A 102 -10.78 6.95 -3.07
CA ASN A 102 -11.64 6.17 -2.20
C ASN A 102 -11.79 4.76 -2.76
N VAL A 103 -11.25 3.78 -2.03
CA VAL A 103 -11.25 2.37 -2.43
C VAL A 103 -12.13 1.59 -1.46
N ARG A 104 -13.16 0.91 -1.98
CA ARG A 104 -13.94 -0.05 -1.20
C ARG A 104 -13.22 -1.37 -1.18
N ILE A 105 -12.97 -1.90 0.02
CA ILE A 105 -12.29 -3.17 0.24
C ILE A 105 -13.25 -4.09 0.97
N THR A 106 -13.57 -5.22 0.36
CA THR A 106 -14.41 -6.27 0.96
C THR A 106 -13.53 -7.47 1.30
N ASN A 107 -13.50 -7.84 2.57
CA ASN A 107 -12.74 -8.99 3.05
C ASN A 107 -13.64 -10.24 3.12
N PRO A 108 -13.55 -11.19 2.18
CA PRO A 108 -14.37 -12.41 2.19
C PRO A 108 -13.81 -13.47 3.14
N THR A 109 -12.71 -13.23 3.83
CA THR A 109 -12.04 -14.21 4.68
C THR A 109 -12.54 -14.15 6.11
N ASN A 110 -12.21 -15.16 6.91
CA ASN A 110 -12.49 -15.23 8.34
C ASN A 110 -11.35 -14.66 9.21
N HIS A 111 -10.40 -13.95 8.61
CA HIS A 111 -9.29 -13.30 9.31
C HIS A 111 -9.29 -11.80 9.03
N LEU A 112 -8.74 -11.03 9.96
CA LEU A 112 -8.46 -9.61 9.72
C LEU A 112 -7.54 -9.49 8.48
N ALA A 113 -7.94 -8.69 7.50
CA ALA A 113 -7.07 -8.28 6.41
C ALA A 113 -6.45 -6.92 6.75
N GLY A 114 -5.12 -6.78 6.58
CA GLY A 114 -4.50 -5.52 6.97
C GLY A 114 -3.07 -5.35 6.50
N ILE A 115 -2.68 -4.07 6.44
CA ILE A 115 -1.35 -3.61 6.07
C ILE A 115 -1.07 -2.29 6.78
N GLN A 116 0.15 -2.08 7.28
CA GLN A 116 0.52 -0.87 8.02
C GLN A 116 1.07 0.21 7.08
N GLN A 117 1.93 -0.17 6.16
CA GLN A 117 2.58 0.70 5.21
C GLN A 117 2.76 -0.07 3.90
N PHE A 118 2.70 0.62 2.78
CA PHE A 118 2.93 0.00 1.48
C PHE A 118 3.48 0.99 0.47
N SER A 119 4.34 0.50 -0.40
CA SER A 119 4.65 1.18 -1.65
C SER A 119 3.63 0.78 -2.70
N TYR A 120 3.29 1.69 -3.59
CA TYR A 120 2.37 1.39 -4.68
C TYR A 120 2.94 1.88 -6.01
N LYS A 121 2.50 1.23 -7.08
CA LYS A 121 2.68 1.67 -8.45
C LYS A 121 1.33 1.59 -9.15
N VAL A 122 1.09 2.53 -10.06
CA VAL A 122 -0.07 2.47 -10.95
C VAL A 122 0.45 2.42 -12.38
N GLU A 123 0.00 1.42 -13.10
CA GLU A 123 0.31 1.24 -14.51
C GLU A 123 -0.95 1.45 -15.33
N VAL A 124 -0.80 2.09 -16.48
CA VAL A 124 -1.82 2.23 -17.51
C VAL A 124 -1.28 1.54 -18.75
N GLU A 125 -2.01 0.52 -19.27
CA GLU A 125 -1.55 -0.27 -20.40
C GLU A 125 -0.10 -0.79 -20.19
N ASP A 126 0.16 -1.38 -19.01
CA ASP A 126 1.45 -1.93 -18.58
C ASP A 126 2.61 -0.91 -18.48
N ARG A 127 2.30 0.38 -18.54
CA ARG A 127 3.29 1.46 -18.36
C ARG A 127 3.10 2.13 -17.01
N GLU A 128 4.16 2.19 -16.24
CA GLU A 128 4.15 2.88 -14.95
C GLU A 128 3.90 4.39 -15.16
N VAL A 129 2.80 4.86 -14.59
CA VAL A 129 2.40 6.28 -14.67
C VAL A 129 2.64 7.01 -13.37
N LEU A 130 2.57 6.30 -12.24
CA LEU A 130 2.86 6.87 -10.93
C LEU A 130 3.30 5.80 -9.94
N ASP A 131 4.10 6.22 -8.99
CA ASP A 131 4.55 5.43 -7.84
C ASP A 131 4.53 6.28 -6.56
N GLY A 132 4.55 5.63 -5.43
CA GLY A 132 4.56 6.30 -4.15
C GLY A 132 4.58 5.36 -2.95
N VAL A 133 4.53 5.96 -1.77
CA VAL A 133 4.44 5.25 -0.49
C VAL A 133 3.23 5.78 0.27
N SER A 134 2.47 4.89 0.88
CA SER A 134 1.38 5.22 1.78
C SER A 134 1.69 4.70 3.17
N ASP A 135 1.63 5.61 4.15
CA ASP A 135 1.76 5.30 5.58
C ASP A 135 0.38 5.13 6.25
N LEU A 136 -0.68 5.07 5.45
CA LEU A 136 -2.03 4.86 5.95
C LEU A 136 -2.24 3.39 6.27
N PRO A 137 -2.44 3.02 7.54
CA PRO A 137 -2.79 1.65 7.88
C PRO A 137 -4.17 1.30 7.31
N ILE A 138 -4.27 0.14 6.69
CA ILE A 138 -5.52 -0.43 6.20
C ILE A 138 -5.85 -1.65 7.05
N GLU A 139 -7.04 -1.68 7.62
CA GLU A 139 -7.57 -2.81 8.38
C GLU A 139 -9.01 -3.07 7.95
N VAL A 140 -9.28 -4.29 7.51
CA VAL A 140 -10.60 -4.73 7.08
C VAL A 140 -10.97 -5.96 7.90
N PRO A 141 -11.90 -5.88 8.86
CA PRO A 141 -12.32 -7.02 9.66
C PRO A 141 -12.84 -8.18 8.81
N ALA A 142 -12.86 -9.36 9.41
CA ALA A 142 -13.34 -10.57 8.76
C ALA A 142 -14.80 -10.43 8.29
N GLY A 143 -15.07 -10.70 7.03
CA GLY A 143 -16.41 -10.63 6.44
C GLY A 143 -16.94 -9.21 6.20
N GLU A 144 -16.17 -8.17 6.53
CA GLU A 144 -16.63 -6.78 6.43
C GLU A 144 -16.17 -6.08 5.15
N THR A 145 -16.80 -4.93 4.92
CA THR A 145 -16.46 -4.01 3.83
C THR A 145 -16.17 -2.63 4.42
N VAL A 146 -15.04 -2.04 4.03
CA VAL A 146 -14.64 -0.69 4.42
C VAL A 146 -14.32 0.15 3.20
N VAL A 147 -14.48 1.47 3.30
CA VAL A 147 -13.99 2.43 2.29
C VAL A 147 -12.75 3.12 2.87
N VAL A 148 -11.65 2.98 2.16
CA VAL A 148 -10.35 3.50 2.58
C VAL A 148 -9.96 4.69 1.70
N PRO A 149 -9.71 5.89 2.26
CA PRO A 149 -9.23 7.05 1.53
C PRO A 149 -7.71 6.96 1.34
N VAL A 150 -7.26 6.54 0.19
CA VAL A 150 -5.82 6.45 -0.16
C VAL A 150 -5.37 7.81 -0.69
N LYS A 151 -4.49 8.47 0.06
CA LYS A 151 -3.87 9.73 -0.38
C LYS A 151 -2.76 9.43 -1.37
N LEU A 152 -2.87 10.01 -2.56
CA LEU A 152 -1.86 9.92 -3.61
C LEU A 152 -1.08 11.23 -3.67
N ARG A 153 0.23 11.12 -3.81
CA ARG A 153 1.11 12.22 -4.16
C ARG A 153 2.28 11.67 -4.97
N THR A 154 2.41 12.15 -6.19
CA THR A 154 3.42 11.65 -7.12
C THR A 154 3.83 12.73 -8.11
N ASN A 155 4.95 12.51 -8.81
CA ASN A 155 5.40 13.35 -9.91
C ASN A 155 5.04 12.67 -11.24
N VAL A 156 4.13 13.29 -11.99
CA VAL A 156 3.65 12.75 -13.28
C VAL A 156 4.41 13.28 -14.49
N TYR A 157 5.57 13.91 -14.29
CA TYR A 157 6.39 14.45 -15.39
C TYR A 157 6.73 13.36 -16.43
N LYS A 158 7.18 12.19 -16.00
CA LYS A 158 7.51 11.09 -16.91
C LYS A 158 6.32 10.65 -17.75
N PHE A 159 5.15 10.54 -17.13
CA PHE A 159 3.90 10.17 -17.78
C PHE A 159 3.45 11.21 -18.80
N LEU A 160 3.44 12.50 -18.43
CA LEU A 160 3.05 13.58 -19.34
C LEU A 160 4.08 13.84 -20.44
N SER A 161 5.32 13.39 -20.28
CA SER A 161 6.38 13.45 -21.28
C SER A 161 6.33 12.30 -22.29
N ASP A 162 5.66 11.19 -21.95
CA ASP A 162 5.43 10.06 -22.87
C ASP A 162 4.19 10.34 -23.72
N ARG A 163 4.45 10.83 -24.93
CA ARG A 163 3.39 11.21 -25.88
C ARG A 163 2.43 10.08 -26.24
N GLU A 164 2.91 8.85 -26.31
CA GLU A 164 2.10 7.69 -26.69
C GLU A 164 1.06 7.40 -25.57
N THR A 165 1.53 7.30 -24.34
CA THR A 165 0.68 7.03 -23.16
C THR A 165 -0.30 8.19 -22.92
N LEU A 166 0.19 9.43 -23.05
CA LEU A 166 -0.67 10.60 -22.92
C LEU A 166 -1.77 10.63 -23.98
N ASN A 167 -1.44 10.38 -25.25
CA ASN A 167 -2.43 10.36 -26.32
C ASN A 167 -3.47 9.27 -26.12
N LYS A 168 -3.08 8.06 -25.71
CA LYS A 168 -4.02 6.96 -25.39
C LYS A 168 -5.00 7.37 -24.29
N LEU A 169 -4.50 8.02 -23.22
CA LEU A 169 -5.34 8.51 -22.15
C LEU A 169 -6.29 9.62 -22.62
N LEU A 170 -5.80 10.56 -23.42
CA LEU A 170 -6.62 11.66 -23.95
C LEU A 170 -7.72 11.13 -24.88
N THR A 171 -7.39 10.18 -25.77
CA THR A 171 -8.37 9.50 -26.62
C THR A 171 -9.42 8.79 -25.78
N PHE A 172 -9.02 8.04 -24.78
CA PHE A 172 -9.95 7.36 -23.86
C PHE A 172 -10.89 8.35 -23.14
N ILE A 173 -10.35 9.46 -22.60
CA ILE A 173 -11.17 10.50 -21.95
C ILE A 173 -12.14 11.14 -22.94
N GLN A 174 -11.72 11.39 -24.18
CA GLN A 174 -12.54 11.96 -25.21
C GLN A 174 -13.68 11.01 -25.63
N SER A 175 -13.38 9.73 -25.90
CA SER A 175 -14.37 8.70 -26.22
C SER A 175 -15.39 8.51 -25.09
N ALA A 176 -14.92 8.57 -23.84
CA ALA A 176 -15.78 8.52 -22.67
C ALA A 176 -16.76 9.69 -22.60
N ARG A 177 -16.35 10.88 -23.03
CA ARG A 177 -17.21 12.08 -23.09
C ARG A 177 -18.22 12.02 -24.21
N GLU A 178 -17.86 11.47 -25.36
CA GLU A 178 -18.72 11.29 -26.54
C GLU A 178 -19.74 10.14 -26.33
N GLY A 179 -19.66 9.41 -25.21
CA GLY A 179 -20.58 8.33 -24.86
C GLY A 179 -20.23 6.99 -25.50
N SER A 180 -19.07 6.88 -26.13
CA SER A 180 -18.55 5.61 -26.61
C SER A 180 -18.20 4.71 -25.40
N THR A 181 -18.73 3.49 -25.37
CA THR A 181 -18.47 2.49 -24.33
C THR A 181 -17.44 1.44 -24.78
N GLU A 182 -16.96 1.53 -26.00
CA GLU A 182 -16.13 0.50 -26.61
C GLU A 182 -14.66 0.60 -26.17
N GLU A 183 -14.19 1.81 -25.87
CA GLU A 183 -12.81 1.97 -25.42
C GLU A 183 -12.65 1.65 -23.92
N LYS A 184 -11.69 0.80 -23.64
CA LYS A 184 -11.33 0.36 -22.31
C LYS A 184 -9.83 0.60 -22.10
N VAL A 185 -9.47 0.92 -20.88
CA VAL A 185 -8.08 1.08 -20.45
C VAL A 185 -7.80 0.14 -19.31
N ASN A 186 -6.69 -0.58 -19.41
CA ASN A 186 -6.22 -1.45 -18.34
C ASN A 186 -5.44 -0.66 -17.31
N LEU A 187 -5.93 -0.65 -16.08
CA LEU A 187 -5.22 -0.12 -14.92
C LEU A 187 -4.71 -1.27 -14.08
N THR A 188 -3.44 -1.24 -13.74
CA THR A 188 -2.85 -2.19 -12.79
C THR A 188 -2.32 -1.42 -11.58
N PHE A 189 -2.91 -1.71 -10.40
CA PHE A 189 -2.40 -1.24 -9.13
C PHE A 189 -1.49 -2.32 -8.55
N LYS A 190 -0.23 -1.99 -8.36
CA LYS A 190 0.76 -2.85 -7.73
C LYS A 190 1.04 -2.34 -6.32
N ILE A 191 0.73 -3.15 -5.33
CA ILE A 191 0.93 -2.83 -3.92
C ILE A 191 2.05 -3.70 -3.38
N LYS A 192 3.08 -3.08 -2.83
CA LYS A 192 4.17 -3.78 -2.15
C LYS A 192 4.09 -3.51 -0.65
N PRO A 193 3.60 -4.47 0.12
CA PRO A 193 3.45 -4.34 1.56
C PRO A 193 4.80 -4.20 2.27
N THR A 194 4.81 -3.43 3.35
CA THR A 194 5.91 -3.37 4.31
C THR A 194 5.44 -3.99 5.63
N LEU A 195 6.17 -4.99 6.10
CA LEU A 195 5.94 -5.65 7.37
C LEU A 195 6.82 -5.01 8.44
N ALA A 196 6.24 -4.63 9.57
CA ALA A 196 7.00 -4.17 10.72
C ALA A 196 7.54 -5.36 11.51
N LEU A 197 8.86 -5.46 11.65
CA LEU A 197 9.54 -6.48 12.45
C LEU A 197 10.34 -5.79 13.57
N GLY A 198 9.68 -5.48 14.68
CA GLY A 198 10.24 -4.61 15.72
C GLY A 198 10.56 -3.23 15.13
N ASN A 199 11.83 -2.82 15.23
CA ASN A 199 12.30 -1.55 14.66
C ASN A 199 12.76 -1.65 13.19
N LYS A 200 12.57 -2.81 12.54
CA LYS A 200 12.96 -3.03 11.14
C LYS A 200 11.72 -3.15 10.26
N ALA A 201 11.77 -2.52 9.11
CA ALA A 201 10.80 -2.69 8.05
C ALA A 201 11.30 -3.76 7.06
N LEU A 202 10.48 -4.77 6.79
CA LEU A 202 10.74 -5.79 5.78
C LEU A 202 9.74 -5.60 4.64
N ASN A 203 10.24 -5.40 3.44
CA ASN A 203 9.40 -5.39 2.27
C ASN A 203 8.94 -6.80 1.92
N TYR A 204 7.67 -6.94 1.59
CA TYR A 204 7.15 -8.18 1.03
C TYR A 204 7.88 -8.52 -0.29
N PRO A 205 8.21 -9.78 -0.57
CA PRO A 205 9.06 -10.14 -1.70
C PRO A 205 8.45 -9.92 -3.08
N GLY A 206 7.15 -9.61 -3.17
CA GLY A 206 6.44 -9.37 -4.42
C GLY A 206 5.55 -8.15 -4.38
N PHE A 207 4.78 -7.97 -5.45
CA PHE A 207 3.65 -7.05 -5.49
C PHE A 207 2.34 -7.85 -5.41
N ILE A 208 1.33 -7.23 -4.83
CA ILE A 208 -0.06 -7.64 -4.98
C ILE A 208 -0.59 -6.84 -6.17
N ASP A 209 -0.89 -7.51 -7.26
CA ASP A 209 -1.34 -6.88 -8.48
C ASP A 209 -2.88 -6.89 -8.53
N ILE A 210 -3.46 -5.70 -8.68
CA ILE A 210 -4.89 -5.48 -8.79
C ILE A 210 -5.17 -4.95 -10.18
N HIS A 211 -5.65 -5.81 -11.06
CA HIS A 211 -6.00 -5.45 -12.43
C HIS A 211 -7.44 -4.92 -12.49
N LYS A 212 -7.62 -3.79 -13.14
CA LYS A 212 -8.92 -3.19 -13.36
C LYS A 212 -9.04 -2.70 -14.80
N GLU A 213 -9.97 -3.29 -15.53
CA GLU A 213 -10.41 -2.71 -16.80
C GLU A 213 -11.36 -1.56 -16.51
N VAL A 214 -11.05 -0.38 -17.00
CA VAL A 214 -11.81 0.84 -16.83
C VAL A 214 -12.46 1.20 -18.16
N SER A 215 -13.79 1.22 -18.17
CA SER A 215 -14.59 1.66 -19.31
C SER A 215 -14.94 3.16 -19.17
N ALA A 216 -15.39 3.74 -20.26
CA ALA A 216 -15.90 5.11 -20.30
C ALA A 216 -17.02 5.36 -19.27
N ASP A 217 -17.87 4.39 -19.00
CA ASP A 217 -18.94 4.50 -18.00
C ASP A 217 -18.42 4.63 -16.56
N PHE A 218 -17.24 4.12 -16.29
CA PHE A 218 -16.60 4.29 -15.00
C PHE A 218 -16.25 5.75 -14.73
N LEU A 219 -15.76 6.49 -15.74
CA LEU A 219 -15.46 7.92 -15.60
C LEU A 219 -16.70 8.76 -15.32
N LYS A 220 -17.87 8.34 -15.83
CA LYS A 220 -19.14 9.03 -15.53
C LYS A 220 -19.57 8.87 -14.07
N LYS A 221 -19.21 7.77 -13.43
CA LYS A 221 -19.51 7.51 -12.00
C LYS A 221 -18.59 8.27 -11.04
N LEU A 222 -17.48 8.84 -11.55
CA LEU A 222 -16.55 9.66 -10.77
C LEU A 222 -17.00 11.14 -10.66
N ARG A 223 -18.09 11.52 -11.29
CA ARG A 223 -18.76 12.79 -11.16
C ARG A 223 -19.78 12.73 -10.03
#